data_581ae53453a2a4e731a86d976c8d42d1
#
_entry.id   581ae53453a2a4e731a86d976c8d42d1
#
_cell.length_a   1.000
_cell.length_b   1.000
_cell.length_c   1.000
_cell.angle_alpha   90.00
_cell.angle_beta   90.00
_cell.angle_gamma   90.00
#
_symmetry.space_group_name_H-M   'P 1'
#
loop_
_entity.id
_entity.type
_entity.pdbx_description
1 polymer ?
#
loop_
_entity_poly.entity_id
_entity_poly.type
_entity_poly.pdbx_seq_one_letter_code
_entity_poly.pdbx_strand_id
1 'polypeptide(L)'
;ARLPNRRFVIGGAQYPQDFPWSSNIYFVRHLPPADHPAFFSSSRLTLNVTREAMARQGWCPSGRLFEAAACGAAIISDDWAGLDSFFTPGSEILLAHSTGDVVAALGLSDNEIATLGRRARERVLDEHTSAHRAAELDRILNDAFASTSRGTMEEAV
;
A
#
# COMPACT_ATOMS: atom_id res chain seq x y z
N ALA A 1 20.91 11.90 -1.64
CA ALA A 1 22.38 11.97 -1.71
C ALA A 1 23.04 10.75 -2.39
N ARG A 2 22.52 9.51 -2.21
CA ARG A 2 23.15 8.29 -2.79
C ARG A 2 22.85 8.09 -4.28
N LEU A 3 21.81 8.72 -4.82
CA LEU A 3 21.31 8.49 -6.18
C LEU A 3 21.02 9.83 -6.89
N PRO A 4 22.04 10.66 -7.14
CA PRO A 4 21.84 12.02 -7.67
C PRO A 4 21.24 12.04 -9.08
N ASN A 5 21.42 10.97 -9.86
CA ASN A 5 20.95 10.85 -11.24
C ASN A 5 19.56 10.21 -11.37
N ARG A 6 18.91 9.85 -10.25
CA ARG A 6 17.55 9.32 -10.24
C ARG A 6 16.58 10.43 -9.84
N ARG A 7 15.40 10.47 -10.45
CA ARG A 7 14.32 11.39 -10.09
C ARG A 7 13.41 10.74 -9.08
N PHE A 8 13.07 11.51 -8.04
CA PHE A 8 12.11 11.12 -7.02
C PHE A 8 10.98 12.14 -7.00
N VAL A 9 9.74 11.67 -6.92
CA VAL A 9 8.58 12.52 -6.70
C VAL A 9 7.99 12.17 -5.34
N ILE A 10 7.82 13.16 -4.50
CA ILE A 10 7.20 13.03 -3.19
C ILE A 10 5.89 13.79 -3.21
N GLY A 11 4.78 13.06 -3.10
CA GLY A 11 3.44 13.64 -2.93
C GLY A 11 3.00 13.55 -1.48
N GLY A 12 2.58 14.67 -0.89
CA GLY A 12 2.05 14.68 0.46
C GLY A 12 2.39 15.93 1.27
N ALA A 13 1.94 15.95 2.52
CA ALA A 13 2.16 17.03 3.45
C ALA A 13 2.87 16.52 4.72
N GLN A 14 3.15 17.45 5.65
CA GLN A 14 3.71 17.14 6.97
C GLN A 14 5.16 16.66 6.95
N TYR A 15 5.96 17.07 5.96
CA TYR A 15 7.40 16.88 6.02
C TYR A 15 8.01 17.95 6.94
N PRO A 16 9.00 17.58 7.78
CA PRO A 16 9.67 18.51 8.67
C PRO A 16 10.49 19.55 7.85
N GLN A 17 10.74 20.70 8.46
CA GLN A 17 11.49 21.79 7.78
C GLN A 17 12.92 21.40 7.45
N ASP A 18 13.52 20.54 8.27
CA ASP A 18 14.88 19.99 8.13
C ASP A 18 14.96 18.74 7.25
N PHE A 19 13.86 18.38 6.54
CA PHE A 19 13.87 17.25 5.62
C PHE A 19 14.99 17.44 4.59
N PRO A 20 15.82 16.41 4.31
CA PRO A 20 17.02 16.52 3.47
C PRO A 20 16.68 16.61 1.97
N TRP A 21 16.04 17.71 1.59
CA TRP A 21 15.71 17.99 0.20
C TRP A 21 16.96 18.04 -0.67
N SER A 22 16.89 17.49 -1.86
CA SER A 22 17.95 17.55 -2.88
C SER A 22 17.34 17.87 -4.25
N SER A 23 18.17 18.34 -5.17
CA SER A 23 17.75 18.84 -6.49
C SER A 23 17.04 17.80 -7.37
N ASN A 24 17.18 16.53 -7.06
CA ASN A 24 16.53 15.43 -7.77
C ASN A 24 15.23 14.93 -7.10
N ILE A 25 14.75 15.64 -6.07
CA ILE A 25 13.45 15.39 -5.42
C ILE A 25 12.45 16.46 -5.87
N TYR A 26 11.39 16.05 -6.52
CA TYR A 26 10.27 16.89 -6.93
C TYR A 26 9.16 16.74 -5.91
N PHE A 27 8.78 17.85 -5.27
CA PHE A 27 7.80 17.84 -4.20
C PHE A 27 6.45 18.36 -4.68
N VAL A 28 5.39 17.59 -4.44
CA VAL A 28 4.00 17.96 -4.67
C VAL A 28 3.28 17.97 -3.33
N ARG A 29 2.95 19.14 -2.81
CA ARG A 29 2.36 19.32 -1.47
C ARG A 29 1.00 18.62 -1.32
N HIS A 30 0.21 18.62 -2.38
CA HIS A 30 -1.07 17.93 -2.42
C HIS A 30 -1.28 17.35 -3.82
N LEU A 31 -1.54 16.06 -3.86
CA LEU A 31 -1.92 15.36 -5.07
C LEU A 31 -3.42 15.05 -4.97
N PRO A 32 -4.28 15.67 -5.82
CA PRO A 32 -5.70 15.37 -5.81
C PRO A 32 -5.97 13.90 -6.17
N PRO A 33 -7.01 13.26 -5.62
CA PRO A 33 -7.34 11.86 -5.94
C PRO A 33 -7.51 11.57 -7.44
N ALA A 34 -8.00 12.54 -8.21
CA ALA A 34 -8.13 12.42 -9.66
C ALA A 34 -6.78 12.22 -10.38
N ASP A 35 -5.68 12.67 -9.79
CA ASP A 35 -4.34 12.58 -10.36
C ASP A 35 -3.57 11.32 -9.86
N HIS A 36 -4.10 10.58 -8.87
CA HIS A 36 -3.47 9.36 -8.35
C HIS A 36 -3.20 8.33 -9.44
N PRO A 37 -4.13 8.03 -10.38
CA PRO A 37 -3.86 7.05 -11.42
C PRO A 37 -2.67 7.44 -12.30
N ALA A 38 -2.59 8.70 -12.72
CA ALA A 38 -1.47 9.18 -13.53
C ALA A 38 -0.15 9.16 -12.75
N PHE A 39 -0.18 9.55 -11.48
CA PHE A 39 0.98 9.53 -10.60
C PHE A 39 1.54 8.12 -10.41
N PHE A 40 0.70 7.13 -10.09
CA PHE A 40 1.14 5.76 -9.85
C PHE A 40 1.54 5.07 -11.16
N SER A 41 0.76 5.17 -12.22
CA SER A 41 1.05 4.48 -13.50
C SER A 41 2.27 5.04 -14.22
N SER A 42 2.65 6.30 -13.98
CA SER A 42 3.89 6.89 -14.52
C SER A 42 5.12 6.66 -13.65
N SER A 43 4.95 6.10 -12.46
CA SER A 43 6.04 5.80 -11.54
C SER A 43 6.62 4.43 -11.84
N ARG A 44 7.94 4.34 -11.96
CA ARG A 44 8.62 3.05 -12.15
C ARG A 44 8.50 2.16 -10.93
N LEU A 45 8.58 2.74 -9.73
CA LEU A 45 8.41 2.10 -8.43
C LEU A 45 7.74 3.09 -7.48
N THR A 46 6.86 2.59 -6.64
CA THR A 46 6.21 3.35 -5.58
C THR A 46 6.72 2.90 -4.23
N LEU A 47 7.16 3.83 -3.40
CA LEU A 47 7.62 3.55 -2.04
C LEU A 47 6.50 3.83 -1.03
N ASN A 48 6.15 2.82 -0.25
CA ASN A 48 5.30 2.95 0.92
C ASN A 48 6.17 2.89 2.17
N VAL A 49 6.08 3.92 3.01
CA VAL A 49 6.70 3.96 4.33
C VAL A 49 5.58 4.15 5.34
N THR A 50 5.40 3.16 6.18
CA THR A 50 4.37 3.16 7.22
C THR A 50 4.86 3.97 8.42
N ARG A 51 3.98 4.76 9.03
CA ARG A 51 4.32 5.46 10.26
C ARG A 51 4.65 4.44 11.35
N GLU A 52 5.70 4.68 12.11
CA GLU A 52 6.23 3.74 13.10
C GLU A 52 5.16 3.22 14.07
N ALA A 53 4.28 4.07 14.56
CA ALA A 53 3.18 3.67 15.44
C ALA A 53 2.19 2.72 14.76
N MET A 54 1.90 2.91 13.47
CA MET A 54 1.03 2.03 12.67
C MET A 54 1.74 0.70 12.36
N ALA A 55 3.02 0.74 12.01
CA ALA A 55 3.81 -0.45 11.75
C ALA A 55 3.91 -1.34 13.00
N ARG A 56 4.10 -0.75 14.18
CA ARG A 56 4.09 -1.48 15.46
C ARG A 56 2.74 -2.10 15.80
N GLN A 57 1.64 -1.44 15.46
CA GLN A 57 0.29 -1.96 15.65
C GLN A 57 0.02 -3.15 14.74
N GLY A 58 0.57 -3.14 13.53
CA GLY A 58 0.25 -4.10 12.49
C GLY A 58 -1.17 -3.93 11.94
N TRP A 59 -1.53 -4.73 10.94
CA TRP A 59 -2.87 -4.83 10.36
C TRP A 59 -3.49 -3.49 9.92
N CYS A 60 -2.66 -2.50 9.62
CA CYS A 60 -3.06 -1.15 9.26
C CYS A 60 -2.51 -0.74 7.89
N PRO A 61 -3.01 -1.34 6.79
CA PRO A 61 -2.55 -1.03 5.45
C PRO A 61 -2.88 0.41 5.06
N SER A 62 -1.94 1.08 4.42
CA SER A 62 -2.22 2.36 3.78
C SER A 62 -3.08 2.16 2.54
N GLY A 63 -4.09 3.02 2.32
CA GLY A 63 -4.87 3.04 1.08
C GLY A 63 -4.00 3.14 -0.18
N ARG A 64 -2.84 3.78 -0.08
CA ARG A 64 -1.84 3.87 -1.16
C ARG A 64 -1.43 2.52 -1.73
N LEU A 65 -1.33 1.48 -0.91
CA LEU A 65 -0.97 0.13 -1.37
C LEU A 65 -1.97 -0.38 -2.41
N PHE A 66 -3.25 -0.25 -2.11
CA PHE A 66 -4.32 -0.70 -3.00
C PHE A 66 -4.47 0.19 -4.24
N GLU A 67 -4.35 1.50 -4.07
CA GLU A 67 -4.43 2.47 -5.19
C GLU A 67 -3.27 2.28 -6.17
N ALA A 68 -2.04 2.18 -5.68
CA ALA A 68 -0.86 1.96 -6.50
C ALA A 68 -0.91 0.61 -7.22
N ALA A 69 -1.29 -0.46 -6.50
CA ALA A 69 -1.44 -1.79 -7.08
C ALA A 69 -2.54 -1.81 -8.16
N ALA A 70 -3.71 -1.20 -7.92
CA ALA A 70 -4.78 -1.09 -8.91
C ALA A 70 -4.33 -0.37 -10.19
N CYS A 71 -3.38 0.56 -10.07
CA CYS A 71 -2.75 1.25 -11.21
C CYS A 71 -1.62 0.44 -11.86
N GLY A 72 -1.30 -0.76 -11.37
CA GLY A 72 -0.23 -1.60 -11.89
C GLY A 72 1.18 -1.13 -11.52
N ALA A 73 1.33 -0.25 -10.54
CA ALA A 73 2.63 0.18 -10.06
C ALA A 73 3.27 -0.90 -9.18
N ALA A 74 4.57 -1.17 -9.39
CA ALA A 74 5.33 -2.02 -8.49
C ALA A 74 5.62 -1.27 -7.18
N ILE A 75 5.42 -1.94 -6.06
CA ILE A 75 5.46 -1.35 -4.73
C ILE A 75 6.62 -1.90 -3.92
N ILE A 76 7.33 -1.01 -3.25
CA ILE A 76 8.28 -1.33 -2.17
C ILE A 76 7.66 -0.84 -0.87
N SER A 77 7.55 -1.70 0.13
CA SER A 77 7.03 -1.33 1.46
C SER A 77 8.01 -1.73 2.56
N ASP A 78 7.94 -1.04 3.68
CA ASP A 78 8.41 -1.57 4.95
C ASP A 78 7.57 -2.79 5.35
N ASP A 79 8.13 -3.62 6.23
CA ASP A 79 7.47 -4.81 6.74
C ASP A 79 6.70 -4.50 8.03
N TRP A 80 5.49 -5.07 8.15
CA TRP A 80 4.64 -4.97 9.33
C TRP A 80 3.69 -6.17 9.42
N ALA A 81 3.26 -6.51 10.62
CA ALA A 81 2.42 -7.68 10.89
C ALA A 81 1.09 -7.61 10.11
N GLY A 82 0.82 -8.61 9.27
CA GLY A 82 -0.40 -8.72 8.46
C GLY A 82 -0.27 -8.20 7.02
N LEU A 83 0.89 -7.68 6.60
CA LEU A 83 1.12 -7.27 5.21
C LEU A 83 0.90 -8.43 4.23
N ASP A 84 1.35 -9.61 4.62
CA ASP A 84 1.26 -10.86 3.85
C ASP A 84 -0.18 -11.34 3.61
N SER A 85 -1.14 -10.86 4.40
CA SER A 85 -2.56 -11.09 4.16
C SER A 85 -3.12 -10.28 2.98
N PHE A 86 -2.44 -9.22 2.59
CA PHE A 86 -2.86 -8.35 1.50
C PHE A 86 -2.07 -8.58 0.22
N PHE A 87 -0.77 -8.83 0.35
CA PHE A 87 0.13 -9.04 -0.78
C PHE A 87 1.17 -10.09 -0.47
N THR A 88 1.52 -10.91 -1.44
CA THR A 88 2.59 -11.91 -1.33
C THR A 88 3.96 -11.25 -1.47
N PRO A 89 4.78 -11.19 -0.38
CA PRO A 89 6.12 -10.62 -0.44
C PRO A 89 7.01 -11.29 -1.51
N GLY A 90 7.78 -10.48 -2.21
CA GLY A 90 8.68 -10.91 -3.28
C GLY A 90 7.99 -11.26 -4.61
N SER A 91 6.67 -11.42 -4.62
CA SER A 91 5.89 -11.76 -5.81
C SER A 91 4.96 -10.63 -6.26
N GLU A 92 4.29 -9.96 -5.33
CA GLU A 92 3.31 -8.90 -5.55
C GLU A 92 3.78 -7.56 -4.96
N ILE A 93 4.60 -7.63 -3.92
CA ILE A 93 5.17 -6.47 -3.24
C ILE A 93 6.62 -6.77 -2.85
N LEU A 94 7.50 -5.76 -2.90
CA LEU A 94 8.86 -5.86 -2.40
C LEU A 94 8.93 -5.35 -0.97
N LEU A 95 9.66 -6.06 -0.10
CA LEU A 95 9.94 -5.61 1.25
C LEU A 95 11.30 -4.93 1.33
N ALA A 96 11.38 -3.85 2.08
CA ALA A 96 12.62 -3.14 2.37
C ALA A 96 12.77 -2.93 3.87
N HIS A 97 13.82 -3.51 4.44
CA HIS A 97 14.21 -3.33 5.84
C HIS A 97 15.32 -2.27 5.98
N SER A 98 15.88 -1.85 4.86
CA SER A 98 16.98 -0.89 4.81
C SER A 98 16.98 -0.03 3.54
N THR A 99 17.73 1.07 3.57
CA THR A 99 18.00 1.84 2.36
C THR A 99 18.69 1.01 1.27
N GLY A 100 19.50 0.01 1.66
CA GLY A 100 20.15 -0.91 0.73
C GLY A 100 19.14 -1.68 -0.12
N ASP A 101 18.08 -2.17 0.48
CA ASP A 101 17.04 -2.94 -0.19
C ASP A 101 16.29 -2.08 -1.23
N VAL A 102 15.98 -0.83 -0.87
CA VAL A 102 15.38 0.13 -1.81
C VAL A 102 16.31 0.40 -2.99
N VAL A 103 17.61 0.57 -2.74
CA VAL A 103 18.61 0.79 -3.81
C VAL A 103 18.73 -0.44 -4.70
N ALA A 104 18.72 -1.64 -4.13
CA ALA A 104 18.73 -2.89 -4.88
C ALA A 104 17.50 -3.03 -5.78
N ALA A 105 16.31 -2.73 -5.25
CA ALA A 105 15.07 -2.76 -6.02
C ALA A 105 15.05 -1.81 -7.22
N LEU A 106 15.74 -0.68 -7.13
CA LEU A 106 15.92 0.24 -8.27
C LEU A 106 16.80 -0.33 -9.40
N GLY A 107 17.51 -1.42 -9.13
CA GLY A 107 18.32 -2.16 -10.11
C GLY A 107 17.55 -3.24 -10.87
N LEU A 108 16.32 -3.56 -10.48
CA LEU A 108 15.49 -4.55 -11.19
C LEU A 108 15.26 -4.13 -12.64
N SER A 109 15.12 -5.11 -13.52
CA SER A 109 14.77 -4.88 -14.92
C SER A 109 13.33 -4.39 -15.06
N ASP A 110 13.00 -3.74 -16.17
CA ASP A 110 11.64 -3.28 -16.46
C ASP A 110 10.65 -4.43 -16.53
N ASN A 111 11.09 -5.61 -16.96
CA ASN A 111 10.24 -6.82 -17.00
C ASN A 111 9.90 -7.35 -15.59
N GLU A 112 10.86 -7.35 -14.67
CA GLU A 112 10.63 -7.73 -13.27
C GLU A 112 9.65 -6.76 -12.61
N ILE A 113 9.86 -5.47 -12.81
CA ILE A 113 8.98 -4.40 -12.28
C ILE A 113 7.57 -4.52 -12.86
N ALA A 114 7.43 -4.69 -14.16
CA ALA A 114 6.13 -4.87 -14.81
C ALA A 114 5.41 -6.13 -14.30
N THR A 115 6.15 -7.20 -14.06
CA THR A 115 5.60 -8.45 -13.52
C THR A 115 5.09 -8.27 -12.09
N LEU A 116 5.84 -7.59 -11.23
CA LEU A 116 5.41 -7.26 -9.87
C LEU A 116 4.13 -6.41 -9.87
N GLY A 117 4.12 -5.33 -10.64
CA GLY A 117 2.96 -4.44 -10.74
C GLY A 117 1.72 -5.13 -11.28
N ARG A 118 1.87 -5.99 -12.28
CA ARG A 118 0.76 -6.78 -12.82
C ARG A 118 0.18 -7.73 -11.77
N ARG A 119 1.02 -8.49 -11.04
CA ARG A 119 0.57 -9.42 -10.00
C ARG A 119 -0.11 -8.69 -8.85
N ALA A 120 0.46 -7.56 -8.39
CA ALA A 120 -0.16 -6.72 -7.38
C ALA A 120 -1.54 -6.22 -7.81
N ARG A 121 -1.68 -5.83 -9.08
CA ARG A 121 -2.95 -5.38 -9.65
C ARG A 121 -3.98 -6.51 -9.71
N GLU A 122 -3.61 -7.69 -10.18
CA GLU A 122 -4.45 -8.88 -10.19
C GLU A 122 -4.96 -9.17 -8.77
N ARG A 123 -4.06 -9.22 -7.78
CA ARG A 123 -4.41 -9.44 -6.36
C ARG A 123 -5.45 -8.46 -5.84
N VAL A 124 -5.24 -7.15 -6.07
CA VAL A 124 -6.16 -6.11 -5.58
C VAL A 124 -7.52 -6.18 -6.27
N LEU A 125 -7.56 -6.40 -7.56
CA LEU A 125 -8.83 -6.49 -8.30
C LEU A 125 -9.63 -7.73 -7.92
N ASP A 126 -8.95 -8.84 -7.63
CA ASP A 126 -9.59 -10.11 -7.32
C ASP A 126 -10.05 -10.20 -5.85
N GLU A 127 -9.39 -9.50 -4.91
CA GLU A 127 -9.64 -9.72 -3.48
C GLU A 127 -9.83 -8.45 -2.63
N HIS A 128 -9.41 -7.27 -3.11
CA HIS A 128 -9.29 -6.09 -2.25
C HIS A 128 -9.99 -4.83 -2.77
N THR A 129 -10.96 -4.97 -3.65
CA THR A 129 -11.77 -3.82 -4.10
C THR A 129 -12.71 -3.35 -3.00
N SER A 130 -13.25 -2.13 -3.13
CA SER A 130 -14.28 -1.60 -2.23
C SER A 130 -15.52 -2.51 -2.17
N ALA A 131 -15.86 -3.17 -3.28
CA ALA A 131 -16.97 -4.12 -3.33
C ALA A 131 -16.72 -5.35 -2.44
N HIS A 132 -15.48 -5.90 -2.45
CA HIS A 132 -15.10 -7.00 -1.57
C HIS A 132 -15.19 -6.58 -0.09
N ARG A 133 -14.68 -5.39 0.25
CA ARG A 133 -14.77 -4.89 1.64
C ARG A 133 -16.19 -4.63 2.08
N ALA A 134 -17.04 -4.09 1.21
CA ALA A 134 -18.46 -3.89 1.52
C ALA A 134 -19.19 -5.22 1.75
N ALA A 135 -18.98 -6.22 0.90
CA ALA A 135 -19.58 -7.54 1.07
C ALA A 135 -19.09 -8.25 2.35
N GLU A 136 -17.81 -8.13 2.68
CA GLU A 136 -17.26 -8.67 3.91
C GLU A 136 -17.87 -8.01 5.16
N LEU A 137 -17.98 -6.68 5.16
CA LEU A 137 -18.62 -5.93 6.25
C LEU A 137 -20.09 -6.31 6.42
N ASP A 138 -20.84 -6.39 5.33
CA ASP A 138 -22.25 -6.80 5.35
C ASP A 138 -22.41 -8.20 5.97
N ARG A 139 -21.57 -9.15 5.56
CA ARG A 139 -21.57 -10.50 6.15
C ARG A 139 -21.30 -10.47 7.66
N ILE A 140 -20.25 -9.74 8.10
CA ILE A 140 -19.88 -9.64 9.52
C ILE A 140 -21.03 -9.04 10.34
N LEU A 141 -21.68 -8.00 9.82
CA LEU A 141 -22.83 -7.37 10.51
C LEU A 141 -24.01 -8.34 10.61
N ASN A 142 -24.35 -9.03 9.53
CA ASN A 142 -25.45 -10.00 9.54
C ASN A 142 -25.19 -11.16 10.52
N ASP A 143 -23.96 -11.69 10.58
CA ASP A 143 -23.57 -12.74 11.52
C ASP A 143 -23.64 -12.24 12.98
N ALA A 144 -23.22 -10.99 13.25
CA ALA A 144 -23.31 -10.38 14.58
C ALA A 144 -24.77 -10.18 15.03
N PHE A 145 -25.66 -9.69 14.15
CA PHE A 145 -27.08 -9.52 14.46
C PHE A 145 -27.77 -10.87 14.68
N ALA A 146 -27.45 -11.88 13.87
CA ALA A 146 -28.04 -13.22 14.04
C ALA A 146 -27.64 -13.88 15.37
N SER A 147 -26.38 -13.68 15.82
CA SER A 147 -25.90 -14.20 17.11
C SER A 147 -26.55 -13.49 18.31
N THR A 148 -26.75 -12.17 18.23
CA THR A 148 -27.41 -11.38 19.28
C THR A 148 -28.86 -11.79 19.43
N SER A 149 -29.58 -12.05 18.33
CA SER A 149 -30.99 -12.47 18.35
C SER A 149 -31.20 -13.86 18.96
N ARG A 150 -30.19 -14.77 18.84
CA ARG A 150 -30.26 -16.09 19.49
C ARG A 150 -30.02 -16.02 21.00
N GLY A 151 -29.06 -15.18 21.44
CA GLY A 151 -28.77 -15.01 22.88
C GLY A 151 -29.95 -14.45 23.66
N THR A 152 -30.73 -13.52 23.09
CA THR A 152 -31.91 -12.96 23.72
C THR A 152 -33.11 -13.94 23.81
N MET A 153 -33.14 -14.97 22.98
CA MET A 153 -34.18 -16.01 23.07
C MET A 153 -33.84 -17.09 24.11
N GLU A 154 -32.55 -17.37 24.36
CA GLU A 154 -32.12 -18.35 25.40
C GLU A 154 -32.24 -17.79 26.83
N GLU A 155 -32.11 -16.47 27.03
CA GLU A 155 -32.31 -15.84 28.35
C GLU A 155 -33.79 -15.64 28.75
N ALA A 156 -34.74 -15.88 27.83
CA ALA A 156 -36.16 -15.68 28.05
C ALA A 156 -36.96 -16.99 28.36
N VAL A 157 -36.25 -18.12 28.57
CA VAL A 157 -36.80 -19.42 28.96
C VAL A 157 -36.31 -19.80 30.36
#